data_3d857b105c20751f39d93f7343eba8c3
#
_entry.id   3d857b105c20751f39d93f7343eba8c3
#
_cell.length_a   1.000
_cell.length_b   1.000
_cell.length_c   1.000
_cell.angle_alpha   90.00
_cell.angle_beta   90.00
_cell.angle_gamma   90.00
#
_symmetry.space_group_name_H-M   'P 1'
#
loop_
_entity.id
_entity.type
_entity.pdbx_description
1 polymer ?
#
loop_
_entity_poly.entity_id
_entity_poly.type
_entity_poly.pdbx_seq_one_letter_code
_entity_poly.pdbx_strand_id
1 'polypeptide(L)'
;MVAALMLLQSACTLVTQTLETGGEKQFKPVPPPAPSGIHVLIFAMDGATPAQFTEAVHSGDAPNIAMLLGKDGGNGVFEHAYAAPHALSVLPSSTIADWASIFTGAAPAYDGIPGDEWFERETMQFYAPVPVSVPDAADNAKVVTDDLVGRQLKVPTLFEDLHRSSFVSLLSIHRGATIYTIVAPGSFPDLIEHLIKGELMGNDPEKSLSGSIDRDSTQKVINAFKEHGIPDLQVVYLPGIDIFTHAAPDRLAGQTRYLEHVTDGCVGQVLAEYRRAGVINNTYMIFISDHAHTPTLDDKRNELGTGDKHSPFEAVHKAGFRVRGASLFIPNADDDYQAVLAYQGFMAYIYLADRSTCPHDDDRCDWKKPARFEEDVMPVLKTIYRSNTKGRPVAKLKGTIDLIFARPGVPGGQNALPYMIFDGKDLVPIHEYLRAHPRPDLIDLEQRMNWLSAGPYGNRAGDILLLARACMDIPIEDRFYFAGITHYTWHGSACEQDGHIPFILAKPNATGQELRSIMSDFGGDSPSERELTPLVRALFPPRGQARTADASPTRAR
;
A
#
# COMPACT_ATOMS: atom_id res chain seq x y z
N MET A 1 8.16 -22.05 25.28
CA MET A 1 9.33 -21.42 25.93
C MET A 1 10.55 -21.34 24.98
N VAL A 2 10.97 -22.40 24.31
CA VAL A 2 12.10 -22.37 23.36
C VAL A 2 11.79 -21.50 22.12
N ALA A 3 10.57 -21.55 21.57
CA ALA A 3 10.14 -20.70 20.44
C ALA A 3 10.10 -19.21 20.83
N ALA A 4 9.68 -18.89 22.05
CA ALA A 4 9.72 -17.52 22.57
C ALA A 4 11.15 -17.00 22.76
N LEU A 5 12.10 -17.87 23.13
CA LEU A 5 13.52 -17.50 23.26
C LEU A 5 14.17 -17.26 21.87
N MET A 6 13.80 -18.05 20.85
CA MET A 6 14.31 -17.85 19.48
C MET A 6 13.71 -16.59 18.82
N LEU A 7 12.46 -16.28 19.07
CA LEU A 7 11.84 -15.00 18.69
C LEU A 7 12.55 -13.82 19.36
N LEU A 8 12.90 -13.93 20.63
CA LEU A 8 13.68 -12.92 21.36
C LEU A 8 15.11 -12.78 20.80
N GLN A 9 15.79 -13.85 20.42
CA GLN A 9 17.13 -13.78 19.82
C GLN A 9 17.10 -13.18 18.40
N SER A 10 16.15 -13.56 17.56
CA SER A 10 15.98 -12.97 16.22
C SER A 10 15.56 -11.51 16.31
N ALA A 11 14.64 -11.18 17.22
CA ALA A 11 14.29 -9.80 17.53
C ALA A 11 15.49 -9.02 18.07
N CYS A 12 16.31 -9.57 18.98
CA CYS A 12 17.51 -8.89 19.49
C CYS A 12 18.56 -8.64 18.41
N THR A 13 18.77 -9.56 17.46
CA THR A 13 19.72 -9.33 16.34
C THR A 13 19.19 -8.26 15.37
N LEU A 14 17.89 -8.29 15.08
CA LEU A 14 17.22 -7.26 14.29
C LEU A 14 17.28 -5.89 14.97
N VAL A 15 17.03 -5.86 16.29
CA VAL A 15 17.16 -4.69 17.16
C VAL A 15 18.56 -4.11 17.09
N THR A 16 19.59 -4.95 17.23
CA THR A 16 20.97 -4.47 17.22
C THR A 16 21.31 -3.87 15.84
N GLN A 17 20.91 -4.52 14.74
CA GLN A 17 21.10 -3.97 13.39
C GLN A 17 20.30 -2.68 13.16
N THR A 18 19.06 -2.60 13.62
CA THR A 18 18.25 -1.39 13.51
C THR A 18 18.78 -0.27 14.40
N LEU A 19 19.30 -0.62 15.60
CA LEU A 19 19.97 0.33 16.50
C LEU A 19 21.29 0.87 15.91
N GLU A 20 22.04 0.01 15.23
CA GLU A 20 23.29 0.43 14.55
C GLU A 20 23.03 1.26 13.29
N THR A 21 21.90 1.02 12.61
CA THR A 21 21.50 1.75 11.39
C THR A 21 20.45 2.83 11.64
N GLY A 22 19.93 2.93 12.87
CA GLY A 22 18.91 3.91 13.26
C GLY A 22 19.40 5.34 13.13
N GLY A 23 18.61 6.21 12.50
CA GLY A 23 18.91 7.62 12.34
C GLY A 23 18.65 8.11 10.92
N GLU A 24 19.21 9.28 10.64
CA GLU A 24 19.15 9.89 9.33
C GLU A 24 20.19 9.27 8.39
N LYS A 25 19.78 8.94 7.16
CA LYS A 25 20.67 8.53 6.07
C LYS A 25 20.67 9.60 4.99
N GLN A 26 21.82 10.21 4.78
CA GLN A 26 22.01 11.14 3.67
C GLN A 26 22.60 10.39 2.48
N PHE A 27 21.81 10.21 1.43
CA PHE A 27 22.23 9.50 0.22
C PHE A 27 22.95 10.39 -0.81
N LYS A 28 22.65 11.69 -0.79
CA LYS A 28 23.20 12.68 -1.72
C LYS A 28 23.49 13.99 -0.98
N PRO A 29 24.45 14.79 -1.45
CA PRO A 29 24.60 16.16 -0.98
C PRO A 29 23.26 16.91 -1.14
N VAL A 30 22.84 17.64 -0.09
CA VAL A 30 21.63 18.46 -0.17
C VAL A 30 21.88 19.58 -1.18
N PRO A 31 21.13 19.62 -2.30
CA PRO A 31 21.30 20.71 -3.25
C PRO A 31 20.83 22.03 -2.65
N PRO A 32 21.35 23.17 -3.09
CA PRO A 32 20.86 24.45 -2.64
C PRO A 32 19.36 24.59 -2.95
N PRO A 33 18.60 25.34 -2.14
CA PRO A 33 17.17 25.57 -2.37
C PRO A 33 16.90 26.05 -3.79
N ALA A 34 15.78 25.60 -4.35
CA ALA A 34 15.41 26.01 -5.71
C ALA A 34 15.15 27.50 -5.78
N PRO A 35 15.59 28.18 -6.88
CA PRO A 35 15.36 29.62 -7.05
C PRO A 35 13.87 30.02 -7.03
N SER A 36 12.97 29.08 -7.31
CA SER A 36 11.52 29.31 -7.31
C SER A 36 10.93 29.57 -5.92
N GLY A 37 11.61 29.12 -4.86
CA GLY A 37 11.10 29.18 -3.48
C GLY A 37 9.82 28.37 -3.27
N ILE A 38 9.45 27.49 -4.21
CA ILE A 38 8.28 26.60 -4.09
C ILE A 38 8.70 25.33 -3.38
N HIS A 39 7.87 24.91 -2.43
CA HIS A 39 8.00 23.66 -1.71
C HIS A 39 6.76 22.79 -1.94
N VAL A 40 6.92 21.48 -1.86
CA VAL A 40 5.83 20.50 -1.81
C VAL A 40 6.00 19.67 -0.54
N LEU A 41 4.95 19.59 0.25
CA LEU A 41 4.87 18.82 1.49
C LEU A 41 3.77 17.77 1.32
N ILE A 42 4.12 16.49 1.40
CA ILE A 42 3.20 15.37 1.28
C ILE A 42 3.05 14.73 2.65
N PHE A 43 1.82 14.66 3.15
CA PHE A 43 1.42 13.79 4.25
C PHE A 43 0.90 12.49 3.65
N ALA A 44 1.72 11.46 3.69
CA ALA A 44 1.42 10.11 3.23
C ALA A 44 0.78 9.35 4.41
N MET A 45 -0.54 9.22 4.39
CA MET A 45 -1.37 8.68 5.47
C MET A 45 -1.76 7.25 5.14
N ASP A 46 -1.09 6.25 5.72
CA ASP A 46 -1.37 4.84 5.44
C ASP A 46 -2.77 4.44 5.90
N GLY A 47 -3.55 3.83 5.02
CA GLY A 47 -4.84 3.27 5.33
C GLY A 47 -5.96 4.29 5.67
N ALA A 48 -5.76 5.60 5.45
CA ALA A 48 -6.75 6.60 5.81
C ALA A 48 -8.00 6.51 4.93
N THR A 49 -9.17 6.40 5.55
CA THR A 49 -10.46 6.32 4.86
C THR A 49 -11.05 7.72 4.63
N PRO A 50 -11.58 8.06 3.43
CA PRO A 50 -12.07 9.40 3.13
C PRO A 50 -13.16 9.89 4.10
N ALA A 51 -14.09 8.99 4.48
CA ALA A 51 -15.17 9.34 5.41
C ALA A 51 -14.64 9.69 6.81
N GLN A 52 -13.69 8.91 7.35
CA GLN A 52 -13.10 9.14 8.66
C GLN A 52 -12.21 10.39 8.68
N PHE A 53 -11.47 10.64 7.59
CA PHE A 53 -10.73 11.88 7.43
C PHE A 53 -11.66 13.10 7.44
N THR A 54 -12.74 13.04 6.67
CA THR A 54 -13.74 14.12 6.61
C THR A 54 -14.43 14.32 7.97
N GLU A 55 -14.79 13.24 8.66
CA GLU A 55 -15.37 13.28 10.00
C GLU A 55 -14.40 13.96 10.99
N ALA A 56 -13.14 13.57 11.03
CA ALA A 56 -12.13 14.18 11.91
C ALA A 56 -11.94 15.68 11.62
N VAL A 57 -11.93 16.10 10.35
CA VAL A 57 -11.84 17.53 9.99
C VAL A 57 -13.06 18.32 10.46
N HIS A 58 -14.26 17.73 10.42
CA HIS A 58 -15.50 18.42 10.78
C HIS A 58 -15.85 18.32 12.26
N SER A 59 -15.29 17.39 13.02
CA SER A 59 -15.54 17.23 14.45
C SER A 59 -15.09 18.46 15.28
N GLY A 60 -14.04 19.13 14.81
CA GLY A 60 -13.36 20.21 15.52
C GLY A 60 -12.16 19.71 16.35
N ASP A 61 -11.93 18.40 16.42
CA ASP A 61 -10.85 17.77 17.17
C ASP A 61 -9.57 17.54 16.32
N ALA A 62 -9.62 17.89 15.00
CA ALA A 62 -8.46 18.00 14.12
C ALA A 62 -8.18 19.47 13.70
N PRO A 63 -7.87 20.38 14.64
CA PRO A 63 -7.82 21.82 14.37
C PRO A 63 -6.70 22.26 13.43
N ASN A 64 -5.57 21.55 13.37
CA ASN A 64 -4.45 21.92 12.52
C ASN A 64 -4.76 21.66 11.04
N ILE A 65 -5.37 20.51 10.75
CA ILE A 65 -5.81 20.13 9.41
C ILE A 65 -6.98 21.03 8.99
N ALA A 66 -8.01 21.16 9.84
CA ALA A 66 -9.18 22.01 9.57
C ALA A 66 -8.78 23.47 9.28
N MET A 67 -7.84 24.04 10.05
CA MET A 67 -7.33 25.40 9.84
C MET A 67 -6.59 25.52 8.49
N LEU A 68 -5.85 24.50 8.08
CA LEU A 68 -5.14 24.50 6.81
C LEU A 68 -6.09 24.44 5.61
N LEU A 69 -7.11 23.58 5.67
CA LEU A 69 -8.09 23.44 4.58
C LEU A 69 -9.01 24.66 4.49
N GLY A 70 -9.32 25.28 5.63
CA GLY A 70 -10.28 26.36 5.75
C GLY A 70 -11.73 25.87 5.69
N LYS A 71 -12.67 26.79 5.48
CA LYS A 71 -14.09 26.50 5.47
C LYS A 71 -14.47 25.57 4.32
N ASP A 72 -15.24 24.52 4.61
CA ASP A 72 -15.82 23.65 3.59
C ASP A 72 -16.92 24.39 2.79
N GLY A 73 -16.74 24.44 1.47
CA GLY A 73 -17.67 25.00 0.49
C GLY A 73 -18.51 23.96 -0.23
N GLY A 74 -18.32 22.67 0.08
CA GLY A 74 -18.99 21.54 -0.56
C GLY A 74 -18.32 21.04 -1.84
N ASN A 75 -18.67 19.84 -2.28
CA ASN A 75 -18.13 19.19 -3.48
C ASN A 75 -16.59 19.12 -3.50
N GLY A 76 -15.98 18.85 -2.36
CA GLY A 76 -14.53 18.76 -2.19
C GLY A 76 -13.79 20.11 -2.22
N VAL A 77 -14.49 21.23 -2.37
CA VAL A 77 -13.87 22.57 -2.42
C VAL A 77 -13.88 23.19 -1.03
N PHE A 78 -12.71 23.37 -0.45
CA PHE A 78 -12.48 24.13 0.77
C PHE A 78 -11.98 25.56 0.45
N GLU A 79 -11.90 26.42 1.45
CA GLU A 79 -11.38 27.79 1.28
C GLU A 79 -9.96 27.79 0.70
N HIS A 80 -9.09 26.89 1.17
CA HIS A 80 -7.67 26.80 0.83
C HIS A 80 -7.25 25.41 0.33
N ALA A 81 -8.22 24.55 -0.03
CA ALA A 81 -7.93 23.20 -0.48
C ALA A 81 -8.96 22.68 -1.47
N TYR A 82 -8.56 21.66 -2.21
CA TYR A 82 -9.45 20.83 -2.99
C TYR A 82 -9.21 19.36 -2.67
N ALA A 83 -10.25 18.66 -2.23
CA ALA A 83 -10.27 17.22 -1.99
C ALA A 83 -10.99 16.53 -3.15
N ALA A 84 -10.31 15.66 -3.88
CA ALA A 84 -10.92 14.90 -4.96
C ALA A 84 -11.92 13.89 -4.38
N PRO A 85 -13.22 13.93 -4.79
CA PRO A 85 -14.26 13.12 -4.14
C PRO A 85 -14.13 11.62 -4.38
N HIS A 86 -13.52 11.21 -5.49
CA HIS A 86 -13.47 9.82 -5.96
C HIS A 86 -12.06 9.42 -6.39
N ALA A 87 -11.05 9.79 -5.59
CA ALA A 87 -9.69 9.34 -5.86
C ALA A 87 -9.57 7.82 -5.65
N LEU A 88 -8.80 7.14 -6.51
CA LEU A 88 -8.73 5.69 -6.59
C LEU A 88 -7.32 5.17 -6.39
N SER A 89 -7.18 4.14 -5.54
CA SER A 89 -5.98 3.31 -5.43
C SER A 89 -5.84 2.33 -6.61
N VAL A 90 -4.68 1.71 -6.77
CA VAL A 90 -4.49 0.57 -7.69
C VAL A 90 -5.07 -0.73 -7.09
N LEU A 91 -4.79 -1.88 -7.69
CA LEU A 91 -5.06 -3.22 -7.13
C LEU A 91 -3.76 -4.01 -6.99
N PRO A 92 -3.66 -4.78 -5.91
CA PRO A 92 -4.54 -4.78 -4.74
C PRO A 92 -4.46 -3.43 -4.03
N SER A 93 -5.55 -2.97 -3.38
CA SER A 93 -5.51 -1.77 -2.54
C SER A 93 -4.70 -2.08 -1.27
N SER A 94 -3.38 -2.09 -1.40
CA SER A 94 -2.45 -2.56 -0.36
C SER A 94 -1.15 -1.73 -0.33
N THR A 95 -0.62 -1.59 0.86
CA THR A 95 0.46 -0.65 1.22
C THR A 95 1.59 -0.58 0.18
N ILE A 96 2.19 -1.71 -0.17
CA ILE A 96 3.42 -1.69 -0.99
C ILE A 96 3.12 -1.42 -2.47
N ALA A 97 2.03 -1.98 -3.02
CA ALA A 97 1.64 -1.73 -4.40
C ALA A 97 1.23 -0.27 -4.62
N ASP A 98 0.43 0.25 -3.70
CA ASP A 98 -0.10 1.61 -3.81
C ASP A 98 1.02 2.66 -3.63
N TRP A 99 1.88 2.55 -2.60
CA TRP A 99 3.01 3.48 -2.46
C TRP A 99 3.99 3.40 -3.64
N ALA A 100 4.21 2.21 -4.22
CA ALA A 100 5.01 2.10 -5.44
C ALA A 100 4.37 2.87 -6.60
N SER A 101 3.07 2.69 -6.81
CA SER A 101 2.32 3.37 -7.86
C SER A 101 2.25 4.89 -7.65
N ILE A 102 2.04 5.35 -6.42
CA ILE A 102 2.01 6.77 -6.03
C ILE A 102 3.34 7.46 -6.36
N PHE A 103 4.47 6.87 -5.92
CA PHE A 103 5.79 7.51 -6.04
C PHE A 103 6.55 7.20 -7.34
N THR A 104 5.97 6.39 -8.23
CA THR A 104 6.49 6.20 -9.58
C THR A 104 5.58 6.83 -10.65
N GLY A 105 4.28 6.97 -10.36
CA GLY A 105 3.26 7.31 -11.35
C GLY A 105 2.94 6.16 -12.30
N ALA A 106 3.48 4.96 -12.07
CA ALA A 106 3.29 3.78 -12.90
C ALA A 106 2.30 2.80 -12.26
N ALA A 107 1.71 1.94 -13.05
CA ALA A 107 0.85 0.87 -12.57
C ALA A 107 1.68 -0.35 -12.14
N PRO A 108 1.19 -1.23 -11.25
CA PRO A 108 1.91 -2.40 -10.74
C PRO A 108 2.49 -3.31 -11.82
N ALA A 109 1.78 -3.50 -12.94
CA ALA A 109 2.29 -4.27 -14.08
C ALA A 109 3.48 -3.61 -14.79
N TYR A 110 3.80 -2.35 -14.51
CA TYR A 110 4.92 -1.59 -15.08
C TYR A 110 6.00 -1.26 -14.05
N ASP A 111 5.64 -0.90 -12.82
CA ASP A 111 6.62 -0.64 -11.76
C ASP A 111 7.20 -1.93 -11.17
N GLY A 112 6.49 -3.05 -11.33
CA GLY A 112 6.93 -4.38 -10.94
C GLY A 112 6.64 -4.76 -9.49
N ILE A 113 5.82 -3.99 -8.77
CA ILE A 113 5.42 -4.23 -7.38
C ILE A 113 3.93 -4.60 -7.34
N PRO A 114 3.58 -5.89 -7.29
CA PRO A 114 2.21 -6.33 -7.42
C PRO A 114 1.43 -6.37 -6.10
N GLY A 115 2.04 -6.06 -4.96
CA GLY A 115 1.38 -6.15 -3.65
C GLY A 115 2.35 -6.23 -2.48
N ASP A 116 1.82 -6.58 -1.32
CA ASP A 116 2.54 -6.71 -0.05
C ASP A 116 3.43 -7.96 0.01
N GLU A 117 3.02 -8.99 -0.74
CA GLU A 117 3.79 -10.22 -0.93
C GLU A 117 3.73 -10.65 -2.40
N TRP A 118 4.82 -11.18 -2.91
CA TRP A 118 4.84 -11.77 -4.25
C TRP A 118 5.96 -12.80 -4.42
N PHE A 119 5.82 -13.65 -5.43
CA PHE A 119 6.84 -14.60 -5.84
C PHE A 119 7.42 -14.22 -7.20
N GLU A 120 8.73 -14.05 -7.26
CA GLU A 120 9.46 -13.81 -8.51
C GLU A 120 9.97 -15.13 -9.08
N ARG A 121 9.41 -15.53 -10.21
CA ARG A 121 9.68 -16.84 -10.84
C ARG A 121 11.11 -17.00 -11.32
N GLU A 122 11.70 -15.92 -11.84
CA GLU A 122 13.03 -15.91 -12.43
C GLU A 122 14.13 -16.22 -11.43
N THR A 123 13.95 -15.78 -10.21
CA THR A 123 14.89 -15.94 -9.09
C THR A 123 14.42 -16.96 -8.05
N MET A 124 13.18 -17.43 -8.16
CA MET A 124 12.51 -18.28 -7.18
C MET A 124 12.48 -17.62 -5.77
N GLN A 125 12.47 -16.29 -5.73
CA GLN A 125 12.44 -15.53 -4.50
C GLN A 125 11.00 -15.15 -4.12
N PHE A 126 10.63 -15.44 -2.88
CA PHE A 126 9.42 -14.91 -2.26
C PHE A 126 9.77 -13.63 -1.50
N TYR A 127 9.07 -12.55 -1.79
CA TYR A 127 9.20 -11.27 -1.12
C TYR A 127 7.97 -11.01 -0.25
N ALA A 128 8.18 -10.58 0.98
CA ALA A 128 7.13 -10.23 1.94
C ALA A 128 7.50 -8.93 2.71
N PRO A 129 7.60 -7.79 2.02
CA PRO A 129 7.90 -6.52 2.69
C PRO A 129 6.86 -6.13 3.73
N VAL A 130 5.58 -6.43 3.50
CA VAL A 130 4.52 -6.45 4.51
C VAL A 130 3.97 -7.88 4.57
N PRO A 131 4.37 -8.68 5.57
CA PRO A 131 4.03 -10.10 5.61
C PRO A 131 2.57 -10.32 5.99
N VAL A 132 1.78 -10.83 5.06
CA VAL A 132 0.34 -11.14 5.21
C VAL A 132 0.11 -12.64 5.38
N SER A 133 0.68 -13.47 4.49
CA SER A 133 0.52 -14.93 4.53
C SER A 133 1.56 -15.62 5.42
N VAL A 134 2.75 -15.07 5.45
CA VAL A 134 3.88 -15.60 6.21
C VAL A 134 4.42 -14.51 7.11
N PRO A 135 4.72 -14.79 8.39
CA PRO A 135 5.41 -13.83 9.23
C PRO A 135 6.89 -13.75 8.76
N ASP A 136 7.31 -12.71 8.08
CA ASP A 136 8.69 -12.46 7.63
C ASP A 136 9.22 -11.12 8.15
N ALA A 137 9.65 -11.12 9.43
CA ALA A 137 10.22 -9.93 10.04
C ALA A 137 11.54 -9.47 9.37
N ALA A 138 12.23 -10.36 8.65
CA ALA A 138 13.49 -10.02 8.00
C ALA A 138 13.25 -9.14 6.76
N ASP A 139 12.30 -9.49 5.91
CA ASP A 139 11.95 -8.68 4.75
C ASP A 139 11.31 -7.35 5.15
N ASN A 140 10.45 -7.35 6.17
CA ASN A 140 9.89 -6.12 6.72
C ASN A 140 10.98 -5.16 7.21
N ALA A 141 12.00 -5.64 7.93
CA ALA A 141 13.13 -4.81 8.34
C ALA A 141 13.93 -4.27 7.15
N LYS A 142 14.13 -5.08 6.10
CA LYS A 142 14.88 -4.67 4.89
C LYS A 142 14.17 -3.56 4.10
N VAL A 143 12.86 -3.38 4.27
CA VAL A 143 12.15 -2.23 3.67
C VAL A 143 12.82 -0.92 4.07
N VAL A 144 13.08 -0.75 5.37
CA VAL A 144 13.65 0.50 5.91
C VAL A 144 15.18 0.50 5.92
N THR A 145 15.85 -0.65 6.13
CA THR A 145 17.30 -0.71 6.25
C THR A 145 18.02 -0.80 4.90
N ASP A 146 17.46 -1.52 3.94
CA ASP A 146 18.12 -1.92 2.70
C ASP A 146 17.42 -1.43 1.44
N ASP A 147 16.32 -0.65 1.57
CA ASP A 147 15.49 -0.23 0.43
C ASP A 147 15.00 -1.43 -0.40
N LEU A 148 14.48 -2.46 0.29
CA LEU A 148 14.05 -3.70 -0.36
C LEU A 148 13.11 -3.43 -1.53
N VAL A 149 12.06 -2.63 -1.30
CA VAL A 149 11.05 -2.33 -2.31
C VAL A 149 11.64 -1.47 -3.43
N GLY A 150 12.38 -0.42 -3.09
CA GLY A 150 13.03 0.45 -4.08
C GLY A 150 13.94 -0.32 -5.03
N ARG A 151 14.66 -1.35 -4.54
CA ARG A 151 15.48 -2.22 -5.39
C ARG A 151 14.66 -3.10 -6.35
N GLN A 152 13.42 -3.41 -6.03
CA GLN A 152 12.53 -4.21 -6.88
C GLN A 152 11.80 -3.37 -7.94
N LEU A 153 11.70 -2.06 -7.77
CA LEU A 153 11.09 -1.15 -8.73
C LEU A 153 11.79 -1.21 -10.10
N LYS A 154 11.00 -1.25 -11.15
CA LYS A 154 11.45 -1.35 -12.56
C LYS A 154 11.43 -0.01 -13.30
N VAL A 155 10.92 1.03 -12.66
CA VAL A 155 10.84 2.40 -13.19
C VAL A 155 11.44 3.40 -12.19
N PRO A 156 11.81 4.60 -12.62
CA PRO A 156 12.28 5.65 -11.71
C PRO A 156 11.20 6.09 -10.72
N THR A 157 11.64 6.51 -9.54
CA THR A 157 10.78 7.17 -8.56
C THR A 157 10.67 8.67 -8.82
N LEU A 158 9.67 9.32 -8.22
CA LEU A 158 9.55 10.78 -8.17
C LEU A 158 10.85 11.45 -7.68
N PHE A 159 11.51 10.86 -6.68
CA PHE A 159 12.73 11.43 -6.09
C PHE A 159 13.93 11.37 -7.04
N GLU A 160 14.01 10.35 -7.90
CA GLU A 160 15.05 10.24 -8.92
C GLU A 160 14.84 11.27 -10.04
N ASP A 161 13.60 11.48 -10.45
CA ASP A 161 13.25 12.32 -11.60
C ASP A 161 13.24 13.82 -11.29
N LEU A 162 12.86 14.22 -10.07
CA LEU A 162 12.78 15.63 -9.71
C LEU A 162 14.14 16.32 -9.69
N HIS A 163 15.23 15.60 -9.38
CA HIS A 163 16.56 16.17 -9.20
C HIS A 163 16.61 17.38 -8.25
N ARG A 164 15.76 17.39 -7.20
CA ARG A 164 15.65 18.43 -6.17
C ARG A 164 15.97 17.84 -4.80
N SER A 165 16.12 18.73 -3.80
CA SER A 165 16.20 18.25 -2.41
C SER A 165 14.90 17.55 -2.03
N SER A 166 14.99 16.30 -1.60
CA SER A 166 13.85 15.50 -1.19
C SER A 166 14.15 14.74 0.10
N PHE A 167 13.36 15.01 1.14
CA PHE A 167 13.46 14.32 2.41
C PHE A 167 12.26 13.41 2.58
N VAL A 168 12.50 12.21 3.06
CA VAL A 168 11.47 11.17 3.19
C VAL A 168 11.59 10.54 4.57
N SER A 169 10.49 10.42 5.30
CA SER A 169 10.46 9.72 6.57
C SER A 169 9.83 8.34 6.43
N LEU A 170 10.55 7.31 6.86
CA LEU A 170 10.07 5.93 7.09
C LEU A 170 9.30 5.24 5.93
N LEU A 171 9.10 5.90 4.80
CA LEU A 171 8.34 5.36 3.67
C LEU A 171 9.03 4.15 3.05
N SER A 172 8.24 3.15 2.63
CA SER A 172 8.72 1.96 1.92
C SER A 172 9.42 2.27 0.59
N ILE A 173 9.08 3.40 -0.04
CA ILE A 173 9.67 3.87 -1.30
C ILE A 173 10.49 5.12 -1.03
N HIS A 174 11.79 5.00 -0.97
CA HIS A 174 12.70 6.14 -0.75
C HIS A 174 13.90 6.17 -1.70
N ARG A 175 13.96 5.27 -2.68
CA ARG A 175 15.01 5.24 -3.69
C ARG A 175 15.10 6.59 -4.41
N GLY A 176 16.29 7.17 -4.39
CA GLY A 176 16.57 8.46 -5.04
C GLY A 176 16.37 9.69 -4.15
N ALA A 177 15.79 9.56 -2.96
CA ALA A 177 15.69 10.65 -1.99
C ALA A 177 17.06 11.23 -1.61
N THR A 178 17.10 12.49 -1.18
CA THR A 178 18.33 13.14 -0.68
C THR A 178 18.62 12.68 0.74
N ILE A 179 17.62 12.72 1.60
CA ILE A 179 17.68 12.29 3.01
C ILE A 179 16.51 11.35 3.29
N TYR A 180 16.81 10.29 4.02
CA TYR A 180 15.83 9.36 4.56
C TYR A 180 15.95 9.34 6.09
N THR A 181 14.85 9.65 6.79
CA THR A 181 14.79 9.61 8.24
C THR A 181 14.10 8.34 8.68
N ILE A 182 14.82 7.48 9.38
CA ILE A 182 14.27 6.21 9.89
C ILE A 182 13.79 6.35 11.33
N VAL A 183 12.98 5.39 11.79
CA VAL A 183 12.48 5.35 13.17
C VAL A 183 13.62 5.42 14.16
N ALA A 184 13.45 6.23 15.20
CA ALA A 184 14.46 6.35 16.24
C ALA A 184 14.61 5.04 17.04
N PRO A 185 15.83 4.68 17.45
CA PRO A 185 16.03 3.59 18.40
C PRO A 185 15.21 3.70 19.69
N GLY A 186 14.80 4.92 20.07
CA GLY A 186 13.97 5.16 21.26
C GLY A 186 12.57 4.57 21.22
N SER A 187 11.96 4.40 20.03
CA SER A 187 10.66 3.72 19.90
C SER A 187 10.76 2.20 20.02
N PHE A 188 11.96 1.66 20.01
CA PHE A 188 12.20 0.23 20.11
C PHE A 188 12.07 -0.33 21.53
N PRO A 189 12.57 0.33 22.60
CA PRO A 189 12.24 -0.03 23.97
C PRO A 189 10.74 0.00 24.24
N ASP A 190 10.03 0.98 23.71
CA ASP A 190 8.58 1.09 23.81
C ASP A 190 7.88 -0.09 23.11
N LEU A 191 8.35 -0.47 21.91
CA LEU A 191 7.87 -1.66 21.20
C LEU A 191 8.05 -2.94 22.03
N ILE A 192 9.21 -3.14 22.62
CA ILE A 192 9.48 -4.30 23.47
C ILE A 192 8.63 -4.25 24.74
N GLU A 193 8.49 -3.09 25.36
CA GLU A 193 7.66 -2.91 26.54
C GLU A 193 6.20 -3.24 26.26
N HIS A 194 5.64 -2.73 25.16
CA HIS A 194 4.26 -3.03 24.71
C HIS A 194 4.09 -4.50 24.30
N LEU A 195 5.08 -5.11 23.63
CA LEU A 195 5.10 -6.55 23.33
C LEU A 195 5.06 -7.41 24.61
N ILE A 196 5.84 -7.03 25.62
CA ILE A 196 5.90 -7.75 26.90
C ILE A 196 4.61 -7.57 27.69
N LYS A 197 4.01 -6.38 27.65
CA LYS A 197 2.76 -6.07 28.36
C LYS A 197 1.51 -6.61 27.66
N GLY A 198 1.62 -7.10 26.41
CA GLY A 198 0.45 -7.46 25.58
C GLY A 198 -0.41 -6.26 25.20
N GLU A 199 0.14 -5.05 25.32
CA GLU A 199 -0.54 -3.77 25.08
C GLU A 199 -0.37 -3.23 23.65
N LEU A 200 0.08 -4.07 22.69
CA LEU A 200 0.23 -3.70 21.28
C LEU A 200 -1.05 -3.12 20.67
N MET A 201 -2.17 -3.38 21.31
CA MET A 201 -3.53 -3.14 20.87
C MET A 201 -4.31 -2.26 21.86
N GLY A 202 -3.73 -1.17 22.33
CA GLY A 202 -4.45 -0.23 23.20
C GLY A 202 -5.56 0.50 22.42
N ASN A 203 -6.77 0.63 23.00
CA ASN A 203 -7.88 1.41 22.44
C ASN A 203 -7.65 2.94 22.47
N ASP A 204 -6.54 3.37 23.03
CA ASP A 204 -6.17 4.78 23.17
C ASP A 204 -5.09 5.13 22.14
N PRO A 205 -5.42 5.92 21.09
CA PRO A 205 -4.47 6.28 20.05
C PRO A 205 -3.21 6.94 20.58
N GLU A 206 -3.33 7.81 21.59
CA GLU A 206 -2.21 8.58 22.12
C GLU A 206 -1.17 7.72 22.84
N LYS A 207 -1.62 6.62 23.44
CA LYS A 207 -0.76 5.66 24.16
C LYS A 207 -0.37 4.44 23.33
N SER A 208 -0.90 4.33 22.10
CA SER A 208 -0.61 3.21 21.22
C SER A 208 0.83 3.24 20.71
N LEU A 209 1.35 2.07 20.38
CA LEU A 209 2.63 1.94 19.66
C LEU A 209 2.58 2.69 18.32
N SER A 210 1.49 2.56 17.58
CA SER A 210 1.26 3.26 16.32
C SER A 210 1.42 4.77 16.47
N GLY A 211 0.81 5.35 17.50
CA GLY A 211 0.96 6.78 17.81
C GLY A 211 2.39 7.18 18.17
N SER A 212 3.15 6.31 18.84
CA SER A 212 4.58 6.55 19.10
C SER A 212 5.40 6.56 17.81
N ILE A 213 5.15 5.62 16.88
CA ILE A 213 5.83 5.56 15.58
C ILE A 213 5.62 6.85 14.80
N ASP A 214 4.39 7.33 14.68
CA ASP A 214 4.07 8.55 13.93
C ASP A 214 4.69 9.81 14.56
N ARG A 215 4.64 9.93 15.89
CA ARG A 215 5.28 11.05 16.60
C ARG A 215 6.80 11.04 16.46
N ASP A 216 7.44 9.88 16.57
CA ASP A 216 8.89 9.74 16.42
C ASP A 216 9.33 10.04 14.98
N SER A 217 8.59 9.52 13.98
CA SER A 217 8.81 9.84 12.56
C SER A 217 8.71 11.34 12.31
N THR A 218 7.67 11.98 12.85
CA THR A 218 7.48 13.43 12.77
C THR A 218 8.64 14.20 13.42
N GLN A 219 9.09 13.77 14.60
CA GLN A 219 10.22 14.42 15.28
C GLN A 219 11.53 14.28 14.50
N LYS A 220 11.74 13.16 13.82
CA LYS A 220 12.89 12.96 12.92
C LYS A 220 12.86 13.93 11.74
N VAL A 221 11.71 14.11 11.11
CA VAL A 221 11.51 15.12 10.06
C VAL A 221 11.88 16.52 10.57
N ILE A 222 11.40 16.89 11.75
CA ILE A 222 11.69 18.20 12.37
C ILE A 222 13.18 18.34 12.65
N ASN A 223 13.87 17.31 13.09
CA ASN A 223 15.31 17.35 13.33
C ASN A 223 16.08 17.54 12.01
N ALA A 224 15.68 16.83 10.93
CA ALA A 224 16.26 17.03 9.61
C ALA A 224 16.09 18.48 9.10
N PHE A 225 14.93 19.10 9.35
CA PHE A 225 14.72 20.53 9.04
C PHE A 225 15.68 21.46 9.79
N LYS A 226 15.95 21.19 11.07
CA LYS A 226 16.89 21.99 11.87
C LYS A 226 18.32 21.87 11.39
N GLU A 227 18.71 20.72 10.87
CA GLU A 227 20.06 20.44 10.42
C GLU A 227 20.30 20.89 8.96
N HIS A 228 19.33 20.64 8.08
CA HIS A 228 19.50 20.80 6.63
C HIS A 228 18.60 21.88 6.00
N GLY A 229 17.68 22.47 6.77
CA GLY A 229 16.65 23.38 6.27
C GLY A 229 15.46 22.65 5.65
N ILE A 230 14.46 23.43 5.20
CA ILE A 230 13.27 22.88 4.53
C ILE A 230 13.62 22.45 3.10
N PRO A 231 13.36 21.18 2.70
CA PRO A 231 13.66 20.71 1.35
C PRO A 231 12.67 21.27 0.31
N ASP A 232 12.98 21.06 -0.98
CA ASP A 232 12.01 21.33 -2.05
C ASP A 232 10.80 20.39 -1.94
N LEU A 233 11.05 19.10 -1.71
CA LEU A 233 10.03 18.06 -1.50
C LEU A 233 10.22 17.39 -0.14
N GLN A 234 9.18 17.39 0.68
CA GLN A 234 9.11 16.61 1.92
C GLN A 234 7.99 15.58 1.83
N VAL A 235 8.28 14.34 2.18
CA VAL A 235 7.27 13.30 2.46
C VAL A 235 7.32 12.96 3.94
N VAL A 236 6.19 13.11 4.63
CA VAL A 236 5.97 12.67 6.00
C VAL A 236 5.04 11.47 5.96
N TYR A 237 5.58 10.28 6.22
CA TYR A 237 4.80 9.06 6.23
C TYR A 237 4.29 8.75 7.63
N LEU A 238 3.01 8.45 7.71
CA LEU A 238 2.26 8.19 8.94
C LEU A 238 1.61 6.79 8.86
N PRO A 239 2.39 5.71 9.10
CA PRO A 239 1.89 4.33 9.03
C PRO A 239 0.97 3.97 10.20
N GLY A 240 0.98 4.75 11.25
CA GLY A 240 0.26 4.43 12.49
C GLY A 240 -1.24 4.41 12.33
N ILE A 241 -1.81 5.10 11.33
CA ILE A 241 -3.26 5.09 11.04
C ILE A 241 -3.70 3.67 10.68
N ASP A 242 -3.01 3.04 9.72
CA ASP A 242 -3.28 1.66 9.27
C ASP A 242 -3.10 0.66 10.41
N ILE A 243 -1.93 0.65 11.05
CA ILE A 243 -1.59 -0.28 12.14
C ILE A 243 -2.63 -0.21 13.27
N PHE A 244 -3.05 1.01 13.65
CA PHE A 244 -4.04 1.20 14.69
C PHE A 244 -5.42 0.72 14.26
N THR A 245 -5.84 1.02 13.03
CA THR A 245 -7.17 0.67 12.50
C THR A 245 -7.37 -0.83 12.42
N HIS A 246 -6.33 -1.59 12.01
CA HIS A 246 -6.35 -3.04 12.02
C HIS A 246 -6.63 -3.62 13.41
N ALA A 247 -6.10 -2.98 14.44
CA ALA A 247 -6.13 -3.44 15.82
C ALA A 247 -7.31 -2.90 16.63
N ALA A 248 -7.99 -1.84 16.18
CA ALA A 248 -9.04 -1.17 16.91
C ALA A 248 -10.36 -1.98 16.94
N PRO A 249 -10.86 -2.41 18.11
CA PRO A 249 -12.11 -3.16 18.20
C PRO A 249 -13.32 -2.41 17.67
N ASP A 250 -13.31 -1.09 17.73
CA ASP A 250 -14.33 -0.19 17.19
C ASP A 250 -14.03 0.25 15.73
N ARG A 251 -13.02 -0.35 15.11
CA ARG A 251 -12.73 -0.26 13.68
C ARG A 251 -12.57 1.18 13.19
N LEU A 252 -13.41 1.60 12.23
CA LEU A 252 -13.33 2.92 11.61
C LEU A 252 -13.55 4.08 12.58
N ALA A 253 -14.34 3.89 13.65
CA ALA A 253 -14.45 4.90 14.71
C ALA A 253 -13.13 5.09 15.46
N GLY A 254 -12.36 4.02 15.60
CA GLY A 254 -10.97 4.10 16.09
C GLY A 254 -10.07 4.91 15.19
N GLN A 255 -10.21 4.76 13.87
CA GLN A 255 -9.45 5.54 12.90
C GLN A 255 -9.75 7.04 13.00
N THR A 256 -11.02 7.43 13.12
CA THR A 256 -11.39 8.85 13.33
C THR A 256 -10.67 9.42 14.54
N ARG A 257 -10.71 8.73 15.69
CA ARG A 257 -9.99 9.19 16.90
C ARG A 257 -8.47 9.24 16.71
N TYR A 258 -7.90 8.32 15.94
CA TYR A 258 -6.46 8.35 15.65
C TYR A 258 -6.09 9.59 14.82
N LEU A 259 -6.88 9.91 13.81
CA LEU A 259 -6.71 11.12 13.00
C LEU A 259 -6.80 12.38 13.84
N GLU A 260 -7.74 12.46 14.78
CA GLU A 260 -7.95 13.59 15.69
C GLU A 260 -6.81 13.76 16.71
N HIS A 261 -6.39 12.68 17.37
CA HIS A 261 -5.52 12.78 18.55
C HIS A 261 -4.04 12.53 18.25
N VAL A 262 -3.69 11.95 17.12
CA VAL A 262 -2.29 11.67 16.74
C VAL A 262 -1.93 12.40 15.46
N THR A 263 -2.63 12.10 14.36
CA THR A 263 -2.28 12.60 13.03
C THR A 263 -2.33 14.14 12.96
N ASP A 264 -3.39 14.76 13.48
CA ASP A 264 -3.53 16.22 13.48
C ASP A 264 -2.39 16.91 14.24
N GLY A 265 -1.98 16.33 15.36
CA GLY A 265 -0.84 16.82 16.13
C GLY A 265 0.49 16.74 15.39
N CYS A 266 0.73 15.63 14.67
CA CYS A 266 1.90 15.45 13.82
C CYS A 266 1.92 16.46 12.66
N VAL A 267 0.79 16.62 11.96
CA VAL A 267 0.61 17.64 10.91
C VAL A 267 0.89 19.04 11.46
N GLY A 268 0.30 19.39 12.60
CA GLY A 268 0.48 20.69 13.23
C GLY A 268 1.93 21.04 13.55
N GLN A 269 2.70 20.07 14.05
CA GLN A 269 4.12 20.24 14.36
C GLN A 269 4.95 20.51 13.08
N VAL A 270 4.73 19.76 12.01
CA VAL A 270 5.42 19.98 10.72
C VAL A 270 5.05 21.34 10.14
N LEU A 271 3.77 21.71 10.11
CA LEU A 271 3.32 23.01 9.61
C LEU A 271 3.90 24.19 10.41
N ALA A 272 4.13 24.01 11.72
CA ALA A 272 4.78 25.03 12.56
C ALA A 272 6.21 25.32 12.10
N GLU A 273 6.96 24.31 11.67
CA GLU A 273 8.32 24.51 11.13
C GLU A 273 8.30 25.29 9.80
N TYR A 274 7.35 24.97 8.89
CA TYR A 274 7.17 25.69 7.63
C TYR A 274 6.76 27.17 7.87
N ARG A 275 5.91 27.43 8.88
CA ARG A 275 5.58 28.80 9.30
C ARG A 275 6.81 29.53 9.87
N ARG A 276 7.60 28.86 10.73
CA ARG A 276 8.83 29.42 11.31
C ARG A 276 9.87 29.76 10.26
N ALA A 277 10.01 28.90 9.24
CA ALA A 277 10.90 29.16 8.11
C ALA A 277 10.38 30.24 7.15
N GLY A 278 9.14 30.68 7.30
CA GLY A 278 8.52 31.68 6.43
C GLY A 278 8.14 31.18 5.03
N VAL A 279 8.13 29.87 4.81
CA VAL A 279 7.87 29.26 3.49
C VAL A 279 6.46 28.70 3.33
N ILE A 280 5.64 28.70 4.38
CA ILE A 280 4.30 28.09 4.40
C ILE A 280 3.41 28.54 3.22
N ASN A 281 3.46 29.84 2.87
CA ASN A 281 2.67 30.42 1.81
C ASN A 281 3.14 30.03 0.40
N ASN A 282 4.37 29.54 0.27
CA ASN A 282 4.96 29.05 -0.98
C ASN A 282 4.98 27.53 -1.05
N THR A 283 4.28 26.86 -0.12
CA THR A 283 4.24 25.40 -0.03
C THR A 283 2.88 24.89 -0.50
N TYR A 284 2.90 23.96 -1.44
CA TYR A 284 1.75 23.09 -1.73
C TYR A 284 1.78 21.93 -0.74
N MET A 285 0.65 21.63 -0.13
CA MET A 285 0.49 20.51 0.80
C MET A 285 -0.45 19.49 0.18
N ILE A 286 -0.06 18.23 0.24
CA ILE A 286 -0.84 17.13 -0.29
C ILE A 286 -1.09 16.14 0.84
N PHE A 287 -2.36 15.81 1.07
CA PHE A 287 -2.75 14.66 1.89
C PHE A 287 -3.19 13.56 0.95
N ILE A 288 -2.58 12.40 1.07
CA ILE A 288 -2.89 11.24 0.27
C ILE A 288 -2.80 9.97 1.11
N SER A 289 -3.72 9.04 0.89
CA SER A 289 -3.61 7.67 1.37
C SER A 289 -3.28 6.74 0.21
N ASP A 290 -2.77 5.59 0.52
CA ASP A 290 -2.56 4.48 -0.39
C ASP A 290 -3.86 3.69 -0.58
N HIS A 291 -4.47 3.24 0.50
CA HIS A 291 -5.76 2.53 0.50
C HIS A 291 -6.63 3.01 1.67
N ALA A 292 -7.84 2.46 1.74
CA ALA A 292 -8.71 2.62 2.89
C ALA A 292 -8.98 1.25 3.56
N HIS A 293 -9.95 1.15 4.46
CA HIS A 293 -10.21 -0.04 5.26
C HIS A 293 -11.64 -0.53 5.15
N THR A 294 -11.82 -1.83 5.06
CA THR A 294 -13.11 -2.50 5.22
C THR A 294 -13.18 -3.22 6.56
N PRO A 295 -14.22 -2.96 7.39
CA PRO A 295 -14.47 -3.67 8.64
C PRO A 295 -14.65 -5.18 8.44
N THR A 296 -13.98 -5.96 9.29
CA THR A 296 -14.06 -7.43 9.34
C THR A 296 -14.30 -7.92 10.76
N LEU A 297 -14.43 -9.23 10.94
CA LEU A 297 -14.39 -9.87 12.25
C LEU A 297 -12.99 -10.38 12.55
N ASP A 298 -12.51 -10.07 13.75
CA ASP A 298 -11.28 -10.63 14.31
C ASP A 298 -11.55 -12.06 14.81
N ASP A 299 -11.78 -12.98 13.88
CA ASP A 299 -12.02 -14.38 14.20
C ASP A 299 -11.45 -15.36 13.17
N LYS A 300 -11.27 -16.62 13.59
CA LYS A 300 -10.77 -17.70 12.75
C LYS A 300 -11.80 -18.26 11.75
N ARG A 301 -13.05 -17.86 11.83
CA ARG A 301 -14.07 -18.26 10.86
C ARG A 301 -13.90 -17.50 9.54
N ASN A 302 -13.65 -16.21 9.65
CA ASN A 302 -13.60 -15.30 8.52
C ASN A 302 -12.20 -15.20 7.89
N GLU A 303 -11.16 -15.57 8.64
CA GLU A 303 -9.79 -15.69 8.14
C GLU A 303 -9.63 -16.93 7.26
N LEU A 304 -9.11 -16.75 6.04
CA LEU A 304 -8.73 -17.80 5.10
C LEU A 304 -7.21 -18.00 5.17
N GLY A 305 -6.75 -18.55 6.32
CA GLY A 305 -5.35 -18.62 6.69
C GLY A 305 -4.46 -19.51 5.86
N THR A 306 -3.22 -19.65 6.29
CA THR A 306 -2.16 -20.44 5.66
C THR A 306 -1.92 -21.74 6.43
N GLY A 307 -1.65 -22.85 5.69
CA GLY A 307 -1.21 -24.11 6.31
C GLY A 307 -2.28 -24.93 7.03
N ASP A 308 -3.53 -24.52 6.96
CA ASP A 308 -4.67 -25.20 7.55
C ASP A 308 -5.39 -26.08 6.50
N LYS A 309 -5.96 -27.22 6.92
CA LYS A 309 -6.79 -28.12 6.08
C LYS A 309 -8.04 -27.44 5.47
N HIS A 310 -8.21 -26.16 5.70
CA HIS A 310 -9.38 -25.38 5.37
C HIS A 310 -9.07 -24.11 4.56
N SER A 311 -7.87 -23.94 4.05
CA SER A 311 -7.38 -22.74 3.37
C SER A 311 -7.31 -22.92 1.84
N PRO A 312 -7.07 -21.85 1.07
CA PRO A 312 -6.73 -21.95 -0.35
C PRO A 312 -5.53 -22.86 -0.63
N PHE A 313 -4.53 -22.93 0.27
CA PHE A 313 -3.40 -23.86 0.18
C PHE A 313 -3.88 -25.31 0.03
N GLU A 314 -4.84 -25.73 0.88
CA GLU A 314 -5.40 -27.08 0.79
C GLU A 314 -6.14 -27.32 -0.52
N ALA A 315 -6.82 -26.31 -1.09
CA ALA A 315 -7.48 -26.46 -2.37
C ALA A 315 -6.48 -26.67 -3.52
N VAL A 316 -5.34 -25.97 -3.50
CA VAL A 316 -4.25 -26.16 -4.46
C VAL A 316 -3.58 -27.52 -4.27
N HIS A 317 -3.36 -27.93 -3.02
CA HIS A 317 -2.86 -29.29 -2.72
C HIS A 317 -3.83 -30.37 -3.21
N LYS A 318 -5.14 -30.22 -3.00
CA LYS A 318 -6.17 -31.14 -3.52
C LYS A 318 -6.28 -31.15 -5.05
N ALA A 319 -5.79 -30.12 -5.73
CA ALA A 319 -5.64 -30.10 -7.18
C ALA A 319 -4.38 -30.87 -7.66
N GLY A 320 -3.60 -31.43 -6.73
CA GLY A 320 -2.44 -32.28 -7.02
C GLY A 320 -1.11 -31.54 -7.09
N PHE A 321 -0.98 -30.38 -6.43
CA PHE A 321 0.26 -29.62 -6.38
C PHE A 321 0.98 -29.75 -5.03
N ARG A 322 2.30 -29.84 -5.06
CA ARG A 322 3.14 -29.60 -3.89
C ARG A 322 3.20 -28.07 -3.68
N VAL A 323 2.63 -27.61 -2.57
CA VAL A 323 2.51 -26.18 -2.26
C VAL A 323 3.67 -25.75 -1.35
N ARG A 324 4.31 -24.62 -1.67
CA ARG A 324 5.32 -24.03 -0.80
C ARG A 324 4.74 -23.77 0.59
N GLY A 325 5.41 -24.26 1.63
CA GLY A 325 4.96 -24.08 3.01
C GLY A 325 5.01 -22.60 3.44
N ALA A 326 4.04 -22.22 4.24
CA ALA A 326 3.97 -20.90 4.87
C ALA A 326 4.74 -20.85 6.21
N SER A 327 5.95 -21.40 6.28
CA SER A 327 6.72 -21.46 7.53
C SER A 327 7.84 -20.43 7.55
N LEU A 328 7.87 -19.62 8.63
CA LEU A 328 8.96 -18.69 8.97
C LEU A 328 10.31 -19.34 9.22
N PHE A 329 10.29 -20.57 9.77
CA PHE A 329 11.44 -21.15 10.43
C PHE A 329 12.14 -22.23 9.61
N ILE A 330 11.58 -22.58 8.48
CA ILE A 330 12.19 -23.52 7.55
C ILE A 330 12.35 -22.75 6.25
N PRO A 331 13.52 -22.16 5.97
CA PRO A 331 13.86 -21.84 4.59
C PRO A 331 13.55 -23.11 3.81
N ASN A 332 12.82 -22.99 2.67
CA ASN A 332 12.56 -24.16 1.85
C ASN A 332 13.91 -24.75 1.46
N ALA A 333 14.41 -25.67 2.26
CA ALA A 333 15.65 -26.39 1.98
C ALA A 333 15.46 -27.21 0.69
N ASP A 334 14.21 -27.52 0.37
CA ASP A 334 13.81 -28.31 -0.76
C ASP A 334 12.97 -27.41 -1.69
N ASP A 335 13.59 -26.87 -2.74
CA ASP A 335 12.91 -26.08 -3.79
C ASP A 335 12.08 -26.98 -4.72
N ASP A 336 11.39 -27.98 -4.15
CA ASP A 336 10.61 -29.00 -4.88
C ASP A 336 9.13 -28.64 -5.06
N TYR A 337 8.69 -27.48 -4.53
CA TYR A 337 7.31 -27.01 -4.63
C TYR A 337 6.90 -26.69 -6.08
N GLN A 338 5.60 -26.89 -6.37
CA GLN A 338 4.97 -26.71 -7.68
C GLN A 338 3.97 -25.55 -7.67
N ALA A 339 3.63 -25.04 -6.50
CA ALA A 339 2.74 -23.88 -6.32
C ALA A 339 3.21 -23.01 -5.17
N VAL A 340 3.00 -21.69 -5.33
CA VAL A 340 3.24 -20.66 -4.30
C VAL A 340 1.98 -19.83 -4.18
N LEU A 341 1.62 -19.46 -2.95
CA LEU A 341 0.54 -18.51 -2.68
C LEU A 341 1.12 -17.27 -1.97
N ALA A 342 0.60 -16.10 -2.33
CA ALA A 342 0.90 -14.83 -1.68
C ALA A 342 -0.41 -14.09 -1.41
N TYR A 343 -0.56 -13.52 -0.22
CA TYR A 343 -1.80 -12.89 0.24
C TYR A 343 -1.69 -11.37 0.26
N GLN A 344 -2.83 -10.72 0.03
CA GLN A 344 -2.96 -9.27 -0.07
C GLN A 344 -4.20 -8.78 0.72
N GLY A 345 -4.48 -9.36 1.88
CA GLY A 345 -5.72 -9.10 2.60
C GLY A 345 -6.95 -9.69 1.89
N PHE A 346 -7.65 -8.91 1.08
CA PHE A 346 -8.82 -9.43 0.36
C PHE A 346 -8.51 -10.08 -1.00
N MET A 347 -7.26 -10.08 -1.43
CA MET A 347 -6.82 -10.81 -2.62
C MET A 347 -5.77 -11.86 -2.28
N ALA A 348 -5.67 -12.89 -3.10
CA ALA A 348 -4.63 -13.91 -3.00
C ALA A 348 -4.14 -14.28 -4.39
N TYR A 349 -2.83 -14.33 -4.57
CA TYR A 349 -2.17 -14.82 -5.77
C TYR A 349 -1.82 -16.29 -5.65
N ILE A 350 -1.95 -17.02 -6.75
CA ILE A 350 -1.49 -18.40 -6.89
C ILE A 350 -0.57 -18.46 -8.09
N TYR A 351 0.66 -18.85 -7.84
CA TYR A 351 1.69 -19.10 -8.84
C TYR A 351 1.82 -20.61 -9.04
N LEU A 352 1.82 -21.06 -10.29
CA LEU A 352 1.89 -22.47 -10.67
C LEU A 352 3.11 -22.72 -11.56
N ALA A 353 3.81 -23.80 -11.32
CA ALA A 353 4.86 -24.28 -12.21
C ALA A 353 4.28 -25.15 -13.34
N ASP A 354 4.99 -25.24 -14.47
CA ASP A 354 4.77 -26.30 -15.47
C ASP A 354 5.23 -27.63 -14.87
N ARG A 355 4.28 -28.46 -14.40
CA ARG A 355 4.55 -29.76 -13.77
C ARG A 355 5.22 -30.77 -14.69
N SER A 356 5.20 -30.57 -16.01
CA SER A 356 5.95 -31.43 -16.93
C SER A 356 7.47 -31.31 -16.76
N THR A 357 7.94 -30.22 -16.12
CA THR A 357 9.35 -29.99 -15.84
C THR A 357 9.82 -30.64 -14.53
N CYS A 358 8.89 -31.08 -13.69
CA CYS A 358 9.16 -31.67 -12.36
C CYS A 358 8.17 -32.80 -12.05
N PRO A 359 8.20 -33.91 -12.83
CA PRO A 359 7.21 -35.00 -12.74
C PRO A 359 7.36 -35.88 -11.50
N HIS A 360 8.52 -35.89 -10.84
CA HIS A 360 8.78 -36.66 -9.63
C HIS A 360 8.78 -35.81 -8.39
N ASP A 361 8.61 -36.43 -7.22
CA ASP A 361 8.41 -35.72 -5.95
C ASP A 361 9.63 -34.87 -5.53
N ASP A 362 10.84 -35.30 -5.88
CA ASP A 362 12.09 -34.59 -5.54
C ASP A 362 12.58 -33.65 -6.67
N ASP A 363 11.83 -33.56 -7.78
CA ASP A 363 12.22 -32.72 -8.90
C ASP A 363 11.97 -31.24 -8.62
N ARG A 364 12.95 -30.40 -8.96
CA ARG A 364 12.78 -28.94 -9.00
C ARG A 364 12.14 -28.51 -10.31
N CYS A 365 11.08 -27.70 -10.22
CA CYS A 365 10.41 -27.19 -11.40
C CYS A 365 11.20 -26.08 -12.09
N ASP A 366 11.07 -26.00 -13.41
CA ASP A 366 11.57 -24.85 -14.18
C ASP A 366 10.52 -23.71 -14.12
N TRP A 367 10.63 -22.86 -13.13
CA TRP A 367 9.72 -21.73 -12.91
C TRP A 367 9.78 -20.64 -14.01
N LYS A 368 10.78 -20.69 -14.90
CA LYS A 368 10.86 -19.78 -16.06
C LYS A 368 9.88 -20.19 -17.17
N LYS A 369 9.43 -21.44 -17.15
CA LYS A 369 8.37 -21.90 -18.03
C LYS A 369 7.00 -21.58 -17.42
N PRO A 370 6.05 -21.03 -18.21
CA PRO A 370 4.70 -20.80 -17.73
C PRO A 370 3.98 -22.12 -17.45
N ALA A 371 3.10 -22.10 -16.47
CA ALA A 371 2.17 -23.21 -16.22
C ALA A 371 1.31 -23.47 -17.47
N ARG A 372 1.06 -24.74 -17.78
CA ARG A 372 0.20 -25.13 -18.89
C ARG A 372 -1.26 -24.91 -18.50
N PHE A 373 -1.99 -24.21 -19.33
CA PHE A 373 -3.34 -23.76 -18.96
C PHE A 373 -4.27 -24.94 -18.64
N GLU A 374 -4.38 -25.92 -19.55
CA GLU A 374 -5.32 -27.05 -19.39
C GLU A 374 -4.86 -28.07 -18.33
N GLU A 375 -3.54 -28.32 -18.22
CA GLU A 375 -3.00 -29.37 -17.36
C GLU A 375 -2.62 -28.86 -15.94
N ASP A 376 -2.29 -27.57 -15.81
CA ASP A 376 -1.81 -27.03 -14.54
C ASP A 376 -2.77 -25.98 -13.96
N VAL A 377 -3.23 -25.01 -14.74
CA VAL A 377 -4.08 -23.90 -14.24
C VAL A 377 -5.54 -24.35 -14.06
N MET A 378 -6.13 -24.97 -15.08
CA MET A 378 -7.55 -25.35 -15.08
C MET A 378 -7.93 -26.33 -13.95
N PRO A 379 -7.12 -27.34 -13.56
CA PRO A 379 -7.42 -28.18 -12.40
C PRO A 379 -7.53 -27.41 -11.08
N VAL A 380 -6.68 -26.39 -10.88
CA VAL A 380 -6.71 -25.52 -9.69
C VAL A 380 -7.98 -24.66 -9.71
N LEU A 381 -8.27 -24.00 -10.83
CA LEU A 381 -9.50 -23.20 -11.01
C LEU A 381 -10.76 -24.02 -10.69
N LYS A 382 -10.89 -25.19 -11.28
CA LYS A 382 -12.04 -26.09 -11.05
C LYS A 382 -12.14 -26.56 -9.59
N THR A 383 -11.00 -26.81 -8.93
CA THR A 383 -10.98 -27.26 -7.53
C THR A 383 -11.40 -26.13 -6.59
N ILE A 384 -10.89 -24.93 -6.79
CA ILE A 384 -11.26 -23.74 -6.01
C ILE A 384 -12.74 -23.40 -6.25
N TYR A 385 -13.18 -23.34 -7.49
CA TYR A 385 -14.59 -23.05 -7.84
C TYR A 385 -15.56 -24.06 -7.20
N ARG A 386 -15.24 -25.37 -7.24
CA ARG A 386 -16.05 -26.41 -6.59
C ARG A 386 -16.03 -26.30 -5.08
N SER A 387 -14.89 -25.94 -4.49
CA SER A 387 -14.79 -25.67 -3.06
C SER A 387 -15.67 -24.48 -2.68
N ASN A 388 -15.60 -23.39 -3.44
CA ASN A 388 -16.39 -22.18 -3.20
C ASN A 388 -17.91 -22.43 -3.39
N THR A 389 -18.32 -23.13 -4.43
CA THR A 389 -19.76 -23.32 -4.74
C THR A 389 -20.40 -24.48 -3.98
N LYS A 390 -19.67 -25.60 -3.79
CA LYS A 390 -20.19 -26.85 -3.23
C LYS A 390 -19.58 -27.27 -1.90
N GLY A 391 -18.58 -26.53 -1.39
CA GLY A 391 -17.82 -26.90 -0.20
C GLY A 391 -17.03 -28.20 -0.35
N ARG A 392 -16.57 -28.54 -1.57
CA ARG A 392 -15.81 -29.78 -1.85
C ARG A 392 -14.70 -29.52 -2.88
N PRO A 393 -13.46 -29.97 -2.66
CA PRO A 393 -12.99 -30.78 -1.52
C PRO A 393 -12.78 -29.98 -0.21
N VAL A 394 -12.73 -28.63 -0.23
CA VAL A 394 -12.44 -27.79 0.95
C VAL A 394 -13.70 -27.11 1.42
N ALA A 395 -14.24 -27.56 2.56
CA ALA A 395 -15.55 -27.11 3.06
C ALA A 395 -15.56 -25.63 3.50
N LYS A 396 -14.48 -25.15 4.12
CA LYS A 396 -14.36 -23.77 4.62
C LYS A 396 -14.43 -22.73 3.50
N LEU A 397 -14.03 -23.07 2.27
CA LEU A 397 -14.08 -22.14 1.14
C LEU A 397 -15.49 -21.89 0.59
N LYS A 398 -16.52 -22.59 1.11
CA LYS A 398 -17.87 -22.43 0.57
C LYS A 398 -18.42 -21.02 0.80
N GLY A 399 -18.65 -20.29 -0.30
CA GLY A 399 -19.22 -18.95 -0.30
C GLY A 399 -18.27 -17.84 0.16
N THR A 400 -16.96 -18.12 0.22
CA THR A 400 -15.96 -17.17 0.73
C THR A 400 -15.25 -16.36 -0.36
N ILE A 401 -15.21 -16.90 -1.59
CA ILE A 401 -14.56 -16.27 -2.74
C ILE A 401 -15.63 -15.63 -3.60
N ASP A 402 -15.47 -14.36 -3.90
CA ASP A 402 -16.38 -13.59 -4.73
C ASP A 402 -16.11 -13.83 -6.21
N LEU A 403 -14.90 -13.54 -6.68
CA LEU A 403 -14.46 -13.74 -8.04
C LEU A 403 -13.14 -14.52 -8.10
N ILE A 404 -12.99 -15.31 -9.15
CA ILE A 404 -11.78 -16.05 -9.46
C ILE A 404 -11.28 -15.54 -10.82
N PHE A 405 -10.05 -15.05 -10.86
CA PHE A 405 -9.43 -14.55 -12.07
C PHE A 405 -8.28 -15.47 -12.48
N ALA A 406 -8.06 -15.60 -13.77
CA ALA A 406 -6.90 -16.27 -14.31
C ALA A 406 -6.45 -15.64 -15.63
N ARG A 407 -5.22 -15.91 -16.01
CA ARG A 407 -4.68 -15.51 -17.30
C ARG A 407 -4.97 -16.57 -18.34
N PRO A 408 -5.38 -16.19 -19.57
CA PRO A 408 -5.50 -17.14 -20.64
C PRO A 408 -4.12 -17.74 -20.97
N GLY A 409 -4.09 -19.06 -21.23
CA GLY A 409 -2.87 -19.72 -21.66
C GLY A 409 -2.51 -19.31 -23.09
N VAL A 410 -1.36 -18.66 -23.25
CA VAL A 410 -0.81 -18.36 -24.58
C VAL A 410 0.56 -19.01 -24.70
N PRO A 411 0.80 -19.87 -25.69
CA PRO A 411 2.10 -20.46 -25.92
C PRO A 411 3.15 -19.38 -26.15
N GLY A 412 4.17 -19.33 -25.28
CA GLY A 412 5.29 -18.39 -25.37
C GLY A 412 5.00 -16.95 -24.97
N GLY A 413 3.77 -16.61 -24.55
CA GLY A 413 3.40 -15.27 -24.12
C GLY A 413 3.00 -15.23 -22.66
N GLN A 414 3.64 -14.38 -21.86
CA GLN A 414 3.55 -14.55 -20.43
C GLN A 414 3.17 -13.31 -19.66
N ASN A 415 3.61 -12.16 -20.09
CA ASN A 415 3.77 -11.08 -19.14
C ASN A 415 2.76 -9.95 -19.32
N ALA A 416 2.04 -9.90 -20.42
CA ALA A 416 1.23 -8.74 -20.77
C ALA A 416 -0.27 -9.02 -20.89
N LEU A 417 -0.72 -10.23 -20.56
CA LEU A 417 -2.12 -10.59 -20.73
C LEU A 417 -2.95 -10.20 -19.52
N PRO A 418 -4.06 -9.46 -19.72
CA PRO A 418 -4.97 -9.13 -18.65
C PRO A 418 -5.61 -10.38 -18.02
N TYR A 419 -6.02 -10.26 -16.79
CA TYR A 419 -6.86 -11.27 -16.16
C TYR A 419 -8.25 -11.34 -16.82
N MET A 420 -8.80 -12.55 -16.81
CA MET A 420 -10.19 -12.84 -17.16
C MET A 420 -10.87 -13.52 -15.97
N ILE A 421 -12.20 -13.45 -15.89
CA ILE A 421 -12.97 -14.09 -14.82
C ILE A 421 -13.28 -15.55 -15.21
N PHE A 422 -13.06 -16.47 -14.27
CA PHE A 422 -13.46 -17.86 -14.42
C PHE A 422 -14.92 -18.03 -13.94
N ASP A 423 -15.84 -18.33 -14.86
CA ASP A 423 -17.27 -18.49 -14.59
C ASP A 423 -17.67 -19.87 -14.02
N GLY A 424 -16.67 -20.74 -13.86
CA GLY A 424 -16.85 -22.14 -13.43
C GLY A 424 -16.69 -23.15 -14.57
N LYS A 425 -16.57 -22.66 -15.81
CA LYS A 425 -16.37 -23.46 -17.01
C LYS A 425 -15.26 -22.89 -17.89
N ASP A 426 -15.37 -21.61 -18.24
CA ASP A 426 -14.51 -20.91 -19.18
C ASP A 426 -13.97 -19.61 -18.59
N LEU A 427 -12.94 -19.02 -19.21
CA LEU A 427 -12.49 -17.67 -18.91
C LEU A 427 -13.30 -16.67 -19.74
N VAL A 428 -13.86 -15.67 -19.08
CA VAL A 428 -14.68 -14.61 -19.67
C VAL A 428 -13.99 -13.25 -19.46
N PRO A 429 -13.87 -12.40 -20.49
CA PRO A 429 -13.37 -11.04 -20.34
C PRO A 429 -14.17 -10.27 -19.25
N ILE A 430 -13.47 -9.48 -18.44
CA ILE A 430 -14.08 -8.81 -17.27
C ILE A 430 -15.28 -7.96 -17.68
N HIS A 431 -15.17 -7.16 -18.77
CA HIS A 431 -16.27 -6.32 -19.25
C HIS A 431 -17.48 -7.12 -19.74
N GLU A 432 -17.29 -8.32 -20.32
CA GLU A 432 -18.39 -9.18 -20.74
C GLU A 432 -19.11 -9.78 -19.53
N TYR A 433 -18.32 -10.26 -18.55
CA TYR A 433 -18.87 -10.78 -17.30
C TYR A 433 -19.68 -9.73 -16.55
N LEU A 434 -19.12 -8.51 -16.37
CA LEU A 434 -19.79 -7.41 -15.67
C LEU A 434 -21.04 -6.89 -16.40
N ARG A 435 -21.10 -7.01 -17.73
CA ARG A 435 -22.31 -6.68 -18.50
C ARG A 435 -23.45 -7.67 -18.19
N ALA A 436 -23.12 -8.94 -18.01
CA ALA A 436 -24.10 -9.98 -17.65
C ALA A 436 -24.41 -10.01 -16.15
N HIS A 437 -23.45 -9.61 -15.30
CA HIS A 437 -23.52 -9.62 -13.84
C HIS A 437 -23.02 -8.27 -13.30
N PRO A 438 -23.86 -7.21 -13.31
CA PRO A 438 -23.45 -5.88 -12.86
C PRO A 438 -22.96 -5.89 -11.39
N ARG A 439 -21.80 -5.29 -11.15
CA ARG A 439 -21.13 -5.20 -9.84
C ARG A 439 -20.69 -3.75 -9.58
N PRO A 440 -21.65 -2.85 -9.26
CA PRO A 440 -21.34 -1.45 -8.98
C PRO A 440 -20.52 -1.24 -7.70
N ASP A 441 -20.49 -2.24 -6.83
CA ASP A 441 -19.70 -2.30 -5.60
C ASP A 441 -18.18 -2.51 -5.87
N LEU A 442 -17.82 -3.02 -7.04
CA LEU A 442 -16.43 -3.22 -7.49
C LEU A 442 -16.03 -2.09 -8.45
N ILE A 443 -15.46 -1.02 -7.89
CA ILE A 443 -15.17 0.20 -8.65
C ILE A 443 -14.06 0.00 -9.68
N ASP A 444 -14.35 0.39 -10.92
CA ASP A 444 -13.43 0.36 -12.05
C ASP A 444 -12.64 -0.97 -12.20
N LEU A 445 -13.29 -2.09 -11.85
CA LEU A 445 -12.66 -3.41 -11.71
C LEU A 445 -11.80 -3.77 -12.93
N GLU A 446 -12.31 -3.63 -14.16
CA GLU A 446 -11.56 -4.01 -15.37
C GLU A 446 -10.31 -3.15 -15.54
N GLN A 447 -10.43 -1.84 -15.36
CA GLN A 447 -9.31 -0.92 -15.50
C GLN A 447 -8.23 -1.18 -14.45
N ARG A 448 -8.62 -1.33 -13.18
CA ARG A 448 -7.70 -1.59 -12.07
C ARG A 448 -7.04 -2.97 -12.20
N MET A 449 -7.77 -3.99 -12.63
CA MET A 449 -7.20 -5.31 -12.94
C MET A 449 -6.22 -5.27 -14.11
N ASN A 450 -6.45 -4.41 -15.12
CA ASN A 450 -5.50 -4.20 -16.21
C ASN A 450 -4.22 -3.50 -15.71
N TRP A 451 -4.31 -2.55 -14.80
CA TRP A 451 -3.15 -1.94 -14.16
C TRP A 451 -2.27 -2.94 -13.41
N LEU A 452 -2.89 -3.94 -12.78
CA LEU A 452 -2.19 -5.00 -12.07
C LEU A 452 -1.56 -6.03 -13.02
N SER A 453 -2.19 -6.33 -14.15
CA SER A 453 -1.89 -7.55 -14.90
C SER A 453 -1.41 -7.33 -16.33
N ALA A 454 -1.81 -6.22 -16.98
CA ALA A 454 -1.51 -5.97 -18.39
C ALA A 454 -0.25 -5.11 -18.56
N GLY A 455 0.92 -5.73 -18.48
CA GLY A 455 2.21 -5.05 -18.61
C GLY A 455 3.40 -5.98 -18.47
N PRO A 456 4.62 -5.44 -18.61
CA PRO A 456 5.86 -6.24 -18.63
C PRO A 456 6.08 -7.12 -17.39
N TYR A 457 5.58 -6.66 -16.24
CA TYR A 457 5.73 -7.34 -14.94
C TYR A 457 4.41 -7.86 -14.38
N GLY A 458 3.35 -7.86 -15.18
CA GLY A 458 2.04 -8.36 -14.75
C GLY A 458 2.05 -9.82 -14.27
N ASN A 459 2.99 -10.65 -14.74
CA ASN A 459 3.18 -12.04 -14.28
C ASN A 459 3.55 -12.14 -12.79
N ARG A 460 4.02 -11.07 -12.17
CA ARG A 460 4.31 -11.03 -10.74
C ARG A 460 3.04 -11.11 -9.87
N ALA A 461 1.86 -10.86 -10.42
CA ALA A 461 0.58 -11.04 -9.74
C ALA A 461 0.01 -12.48 -9.82
N GLY A 462 0.81 -13.46 -10.23
CA GLY A 462 0.43 -14.88 -10.27
C GLY A 462 -0.32 -15.31 -11.55
N ASP A 463 -0.65 -16.60 -11.63
CA ASP A 463 -1.45 -17.18 -12.72
C ASP A 463 -2.94 -17.09 -12.43
N ILE A 464 -3.30 -17.23 -11.15
CA ILE A 464 -4.66 -17.14 -10.64
C ILE A 464 -4.70 -16.08 -9.54
N LEU A 465 -5.76 -15.28 -9.52
CA LEU A 465 -6.07 -14.36 -8.46
C LEU A 465 -7.45 -14.68 -7.88
N LEU A 466 -7.53 -14.72 -6.57
CA LEU A 466 -8.78 -14.87 -5.83
C LEU A 466 -9.16 -13.51 -5.21
N LEU A 467 -10.40 -13.10 -5.37
CA LEU A 467 -11.00 -11.98 -4.64
C LEU A 467 -11.92 -12.55 -3.57
N ALA A 468 -11.68 -12.22 -2.32
CA ALA A 468 -12.53 -12.61 -1.21
C ALA A 468 -13.86 -11.84 -1.24
N ARG A 469 -14.87 -12.42 -0.64
CA ARG A 469 -16.17 -11.78 -0.45
C ARG A 469 -16.06 -10.78 0.71
N ALA A 470 -16.03 -9.47 0.41
CA ALA A 470 -15.63 -8.45 1.38
C ALA A 470 -16.40 -7.13 1.36
N CYS A 471 -17.08 -6.76 0.25
CA CYS A 471 -17.66 -5.41 0.09
C CYS A 471 -18.70 -5.06 1.16
N MET A 472 -18.94 -3.75 1.36
CA MET A 472 -19.76 -3.23 2.47
C MET A 472 -21.24 -3.58 2.39
N ASP A 473 -21.76 -3.93 1.22
CA ASP A 473 -23.11 -4.47 1.03
C ASP A 473 -23.31 -5.87 1.61
N ILE A 474 -22.20 -6.55 1.95
CA ILE A 474 -22.19 -7.87 2.56
C ILE A 474 -22.17 -7.71 4.08
N PRO A 475 -23.01 -8.45 4.84
CA PRO A 475 -22.94 -8.49 6.30
C PRO A 475 -21.53 -8.83 6.78
N ILE A 476 -21.08 -8.19 7.86
CA ILE A 476 -19.70 -8.35 8.37
C ILE A 476 -19.36 -9.82 8.69
N GLU A 477 -20.34 -10.60 9.11
CA GLU A 477 -20.21 -12.04 9.42
C GLU A 477 -19.90 -12.89 8.19
N ASP A 478 -20.20 -12.38 6.99
CA ASP A 478 -20.01 -13.04 5.70
C ASP A 478 -18.91 -12.41 4.87
N ARG A 479 -18.07 -11.54 5.48
CA ARG A 479 -16.83 -11.00 4.88
C ARG A 479 -15.67 -11.88 5.23
N PHE A 480 -14.87 -12.24 4.25
CA PHE A 480 -13.71 -13.13 4.38
C PHE A 480 -12.45 -12.43 3.88
N TYR A 481 -11.28 -12.83 4.40
CA TYR A 481 -9.99 -12.27 4.03
C TYR A 481 -8.89 -13.34 4.04
N PHE A 482 -7.86 -13.14 3.22
CA PHE A 482 -6.70 -14.00 3.12
C PHE A 482 -5.57 -13.41 3.97
N ALA A 483 -5.30 -14.04 5.11
CA ALA A 483 -4.23 -13.61 6.01
C ALA A 483 -3.76 -14.76 6.91
N GLY A 484 -2.58 -14.61 7.50
CA GLY A 484 -2.08 -15.53 8.54
C GLY A 484 -2.52 -15.15 9.96
N ILE A 485 -3.10 -13.95 10.13
CA ILE A 485 -3.56 -13.39 11.40
C ILE A 485 -4.95 -12.76 11.25
N THR A 486 -5.65 -12.61 12.36
CA THR A 486 -6.97 -11.98 12.40
C THR A 486 -6.87 -10.51 12.77
N HIS A 487 -7.76 -9.68 12.20
CA HIS A 487 -7.87 -8.25 12.48
C HIS A 487 -9.32 -7.76 12.43
N TYR A 488 -9.60 -6.60 13.01
CA TYR A 488 -10.91 -5.94 12.99
C TYR A 488 -11.23 -5.23 11.68
N THR A 489 -10.21 -4.94 10.88
CA THR A 489 -10.33 -4.38 9.52
C THR A 489 -9.28 -4.98 8.61
N TRP A 490 -9.58 -5.02 7.31
CA TRP A 490 -8.62 -5.38 6.25
C TRP A 490 -8.80 -4.48 5.05
N HIS A 491 -7.88 -4.57 4.10
CA HIS A 491 -7.85 -3.89 2.82
C HIS A 491 -7.38 -4.86 1.71
N GLY A 492 -7.18 -4.38 0.49
CA GLY A 492 -6.69 -5.20 -0.62
C GLY A 492 -7.77 -5.62 -1.60
N SER A 493 -9.02 -5.12 -1.50
CA SER A 493 -10.12 -5.48 -2.38
C SER A 493 -10.30 -4.50 -3.54
N ALA A 494 -11.18 -4.87 -4.47
CA ALA A 494 -11.69 -3.98 -5.51
C ALA A 494 -12.93 -3.19 -5.07
N CYS A 495 -13.37 -3.34 -3.82
CA CYS A 495 -14.57 -2.70 -3.31
C CYS A 495 -14.38 -1.18 -3.17
N GLU A 496 -15.48 -0.45 -3.24
CA GLU A 496 -15.51 1.01 -3.07
C GLU A 496 -14.86 1.45 -1.75
N GLN A 497 -15.12 0.69 -0.68
CA GLN A 497 -14.65 1.02 0.66
C GLN A 497 -13.12 1.02 0.79
N ASP A 498 -12.42 0.09 0.13
CA ASP A 498 -10.94 0.02 0.16
C ASP A 498 -10.30 0.91 -0.90
N GLY A 499 -10.98 1.05 -2.04
CA GLY A 499 -10.40 1.65 -3.23
C GLY A 499 -10.49 3.17 -3.28
N HIS A 500 -11.45 3.80 -2.58
CA HIS A 500 -11.51 5.26 -2.49
C HIS A 500 -10.60 5.76 -1.39
N ILE A 501 -9.77 6.74 -1.72
CA ILE A 501 -8.74 7.30 -0.84
C ILE A 501 -8.86 8.82 -0.71
N PRO A 502 -8.41 9.45 0.39
CA PRO A 502 -8.16 10.87 0.44
C PRO A 502 -7.08 11.25 -0.57
N PHE A 503 -7.34 12.27 -1.40
CA PHE A 503 -6.35 12.93 -2.23
C PHE A 503 -6.68 14.42 -2.27
N ILE A 504 -5.96 15.20 -1.48
CA ILE A 504 -6.27 16.59 -1.18
C ILE A 504 -5.06 17.46 -1.51
N LEU A 505 -5.27 18.50 -2.30
CA LEU A 505 -4.29 19.54 -2.58
C LEU A 505 -4.67 20.81 -1.83
N ALA A 506 -3.75 21.32 -0.97
CA ALA A 506 -3.96 22.52 -0.17
C ALA A 506 -2.84 23.53 -0.36
N LYS A 507 -3.15 24.83 -0.20
CA LYS A 507 -2.17 25.91 -0.18
C LYS A 507 -2.78 27.16 0.46
N PRO A 508 -2.18 27.74 1.55
CA PRO A 508 -2.79 28.84 2.30
C PRO A 508 -3.15 30.08 1.50
N ASN A 509 -2.38 30.39 0.44
CA ASN A 509 -2.59 31.58 -0.40
C ASN A 509 -3.31 31.29 -1.72
N ALA A 510 -3.92 30.13 -1.88
CA ALA A 510 -4.72 29.76 -3.01
C ALA A 510 -6.17 29.52 -2.57
N THR A 511 -7.10 29.68 -3.50
CA THR A 511 -8.50 29.30 -3.29
C THR A 511 -8.70 27.84 -3.67
N GLY A 512 -9.69 27.18 -3.09
CA GLY A 512 -10.05 25.80 -3.46
C GLY A 512 -10.39 25.66 -4.94
N GLN A 513 -10.97 26.68 -5.59
CA GLN A 513 -11.27 26.64 -7.03
C GLN A 513 -9.99 26.68 -7.88
N GLU A 514 -8.99 27.46 -7.51
CA GLU A 514 -7.68 27.45 -8.19
C GLU A 514 -7.03 26.08 -8.06
N LEU A 515 -7.09 25.46 -6.87
CA LEU A 515 -6.52 24.13 -6.62
C LEU A 515 -7.30 23.03 -7.36
N ARG A 516 -8.63 23.15 -7.44
CA ARG A 516 -9.47 22.28 -8.29
C ARG A 516 -9.09 22.40 -9.76
N SER A 517 -8.81 23.60 -10.24
CA SER A 517 -8.36 23.82 -11.61
C SER A 517 -7.01 23.14 -11.90
N ILE A 518 -6.08 23.16 -10.94
CA ILE A 518 -4.82 22.41 -11.05
C ILE A 518 -5.11 20.91 -11.13
N MET A 519 -5.92 20.39 -10.20
CA MET A 519 -6.26 18.96 -10.17
C MET A 519 -7.01 18.48 -11.40
N SER A 520 -7.68 19.37 -12.16
CA SER A 520 -8.41 18.98 -13.38
C SER A 520 -7.51 18.37 -14.46
N ASP A 521 -6.23 18.74 -14.49
CA ASP A 521 -5.23 18.19 -15.41
C ASP A 521 -4.71 16.80 -14.96
N PHE A 522 -5.07 16.37 -13.74
CA PHE A 522 -4.62 15.15 -13.08
C PHE A 522 -5.80 14.29 -12.61
N GLY A 523 -6.82 14.13 -13.44
CA GLY A 523 -7.99 13.30 -13.16
C GLY A 523 -9.15 14.00 -12.47
N GLY A 524 -9.00 15.25 -12.04
CA GLY A 524 -10.07 16.10 -11.51
C GLY A 524 -10.77 15.54 -10.27
N ASP A 525 -12.05 15.20 -10.41
CA ASP A 525 -12.87 14.67 -9.31
C ASP A 525 -12.60 13.17 -9.04
N SER A 526 -11.94 12.46 -9.98
CA SER A 526 -11.67 11.01 -9.90
C SER A 526 -10.23 10.66 -10.32
N PRO A 527 -9.21 11.24 -9.70
CA PRO A 527 -7.82 10.91 -10.02
C PRO A 527 -7.50 9.48 -9.58
N SER A 528 -6.59 8.81 -10.30
CA SER A 528 -5.87 7.69 -9.71
C SER A 528 -4.78 8.23 -8.77
N GLU A 529 -4.44 7.50 -7.73
CA GLU A 529 -3.31 7.83 -6.83
C GLU A 529 -1.98 8.05 -7.58
N ARG A 530 -1.80 7.39 -8.73
CA ARG A 530 -0.63 7.53 -9.61
C ARG A 530 -0.44 8.95 -10.13
N GLU A 531 -1.50 9.75 -10.13
CA GLU A 531 -1.45 11.15 -10.55
C GLU A 531 -0.67 12.04 -9.55
N LEU A 532 -0.31 11.53 -8.36
CA LEU A 532 0.55 12.27 -7.43
C LEU A 532 1.89 12.65 -8.08
N THR A 533 2.58 11.69 -8.70
CA THR A 533 3.90 11.92 -9.30
C THR A 533 3.86 12.95 -10.42
N PRO A 534 2.98 12.89 -11.45
CA PRO A 534 2.88 13.94 -12.45
C PRO A 534 2.39 15.28 -11.86
N LEU A 535 1.48 15.29 -10.88
CA LEU A 535 1.05 16.51 -10.20
C LEU A 535 2.24 17.21 -9.53
N VAL A 536 3.00 16.49 -8.69
CA VAL A 536 4.16 17.06 -8.00
C VAL A 536 5.20 17.63 -8.97
N ARG A 537 5.45 16.95 -10.10
CA ARG A 537 6.33 17.47 -11.17
C ARG A 537 5.83 18.77 -11.75
N ALA A 538 4.52 18.88 -11.98
CA ALA A 538 3.90 20.09 -12.55
C ALA A 538 3.87 21.28 -11.56
N LEU A 539 3.81 21.03 -10.26
CA LEU A 539 3.86 22.08 -9.24
C LEU A 539 5.22 22.79 -9.19
N PHE A 540 6.30 22.14 -9.63
CA PHE A 540 7.60 22.77 -9.73
C PHE A 540 7.81 23.41 -11.12
N PRO A 541 8.26 24.67 -11.18
CA PRO A 541 8.56 25.30 -12.46
C PRO A 541 9.71 24.59 -13.19
N PRO A 542 9.70 24.54 -14.53
CA PRO A 542 10.81 24.02 -15.31
C PRO A 542 12.15 24.66 -14.92
N ARG A 543 13.23 23.86 -14.85
CA ARG A 543 14.58 24.40 -14.61
C ARG A 543 14.94 25.41 -15.69
N GLY A 544 15.25 26.65 -15.31
CA GLY A 544 15.68 27.71 -16.23
C GLY A 544 14.68 28.85 -16.45
N GLN A 545 13.45 28.76 -16.00
CA GLN A 545 12.53 29.89 -15.96
C GLN A 545 12.47 30.49 -14.55
N ALA A 546 13.48 31.27 -14.16
CA ALA A 546 13.31 32.23 -13.10
C ALA A 546 12.20 33.22 -13.57
N ARG A 547 11.03 33.22 -12.92
CA ARG A 547 10.12 34.33 -13.07
C ARG A 547 10.90 35.59 -12.69
N THR A 548 11.14 36.48 -13.66
CA THR A 548 11.54 37.84 -13.34
C THR A 548 10.38 38.45 -12.54
N ALA A 549 10.56 38.46 -11.23
CA ALA A 549 9.70 39.22 -10.35
C ALA A 549 9.86 40.71 -10.72
N ASP A 550 8.74 41.39 -10.92
CA ASP A 550 8.55 42.83 -10.93
C ASP A 550 9.45 43.66 -11.87
N ALA A 551 8.99 43.79 -13.10
CA ALA A 551 9.16 45.08 -13.80
C ALA A 551 7.94 45.98 -13.46
N SER A 552 8.00 46.74 -12.39
CA SER A 552 7.13 47.89 -12.16
C SER A 552 7.20 48.80 -13.38
N PRO A 553 6.08 49.23 -13.95
CA PRO A 553 6.13 50.20 -15.03
C PRO A 553 6.57 51.56 -14.47
N THR A 554 7.81 51.93 -14.74
CA THR A 554 8.28 53.30 -14.56
C THR A 554 7.43 54.20 -15.46
N ARG A 555 6.62 55.05 -14.83
CA ARG A 555 5.96 56.17 -15.48
C ARG A 555 7.05 57.04 -16.08
N ALA A 556 7.13 57.10 -17.40
CA ALA A 556 7.76 58.18 -18.14
C ALA A 556 6.80 59.40 -18.16
N ARG A 557 7.33 60.54 -17.80
CA ARG A 557 6.68 61.85 -17.92
C ARG A 557 6.49 62.24 -19.38
#